data_fe3db897a1ee72b448c00b5b3a378eba
#
_entry.id   fe3db897a1ee72b448c00b5b3a378eba
#
_cell.length_a   1.000
_cell.length_b   1.000
_cell.length_c   1.000
_cell.angle_alpha   90.00
_cell.angle_beta   90.00
_cell.angle_gamma   90.00
#
_symmetry.space_group_name_H-M   'P 1'
#
loop_
_entity.id
_entity.type
_entity.pdbx_description
1 polymer ?
#
loop_
_entity_poly.entity_id
_entity_poly.type
_entity_poly.pdbx_seq_one_letter_code
_entity_poly.pdbx_strand_id
1 'polypeptide(L)'
;MKVSIKPGLIIFHKVADWEPIQYQLGLDHGTRIMLSWVCKRELGFTIRRHKGLEPHPEAEWEVMKSQGWNHRYHYQEQIHLDFYDAAAQTWFVLKYLNNSTVDQ
;
A
#
# COMPACT_ATOMS: atom_id res chain seq x y z
N MET A 1 -0.80 -9.39 4.83
CA MET A 1 -0.70 -8.07 4.15
C MET A 1 -1.85 -7.19 4.62
N LYS A 2 -1.54 -5.98 5.05
CA LYS A 2 -2.56 -5.02 5.46
C LYS A 2 -2.74 -3.97 4.38
N VAL A 3 -3.92 -3.96 3.77
CA VAL A 3 -4.26 -3.06 2.68
C VAL A 3 -5.63 -2.45 2.95
N SER A 4 -5.74 -1.13 2.83
CA SER A 4 -7.01 -0.42 2.93
C SER A 4 -7.47 0.00 1.56
N ILE A 5 -8.72 -0.30 1.22
CA ILE A 5 -9.31 0.05 -0.06
C ILE A 5 -10.43 1.06 0.18
N LYS A 6 -10.25 2.25 -0.39
CA LYS A 6 -11.21 3.36 -0.29
C LYS A 6 -11.52 3.84 -1.71
N PRO A 7 -12.66 4.52 -1.95
CA PRO A 7 -12.94 5.04 -3.29
C PRO A 7 -11.80 5.92 -3.80
N GLY A 8 -11.20 5.53 -4.92
CA GLY A 8 -10.10 6.26 -5.53
C GLY A 8 -8.74 6.10 -4.87
N LEU A 9 -8.62 5.28 -3.81
CA LEU A 9 -7.39 5.19 -3.04
C LEU A 9 -7.17 3.77 -2.52
N ILE A 10 -5.96 3.27 -2.67
CA ILE A 10 -5.52 2.02 -2.02
C ILE A 10 -4.29 2.34 -1.19
N ILE A 11 -4.28 1.91 0.07
CA ILE A 11 -3.18 2.15 1.00
C ILE A 11 -2.53 0.83 1.37
N PHE A 12 -1.24 0.70 1.04
CA PHE A 12 -0.39 -0.37 1.58
C PHE A 12 0.29 0.19 2.83
N HIS A 13 -0.08 -0.35 3.99
CA HIS A 13 0.37 0.18 5.29
C HIS A 13 1.84 -0.07 5.55
N LYS A 14 2.47 -0.98 4.79
CA LYS A 14 3.91 -1.23 4.84
C LYS A 14 4.44 -1.27 3.42
N VAL A 15 5.59 -0.64 3.20
CA VAL A 15 6.26 -0.66 1.90
C VAL A 15 6.54 -2.11 1.46
N ALA A 16 6.89 -2.98 2.42
CA ALA A 16 7.17 -4.38 2.14
C ALA A 16 5.98 -5.13 1.51
N ASP A 17 4.75 -4.70 1.80
CA ASP A 17 3.55 -5.32 1.22
C ASP A 17 3.32 -4.88 -0.23
N TRP A 18 3.82 -3.71 -0.59
CA TRP A 18 3.75 -3.20 -1.96
C TRP A 18 4.81 -3.83 -2.88
N GLU A 19 5.99 -4.15 -2.36
CA GLU A 19 7.13 -4.58 -3.19
C GLU A 19 6.84 -5.78 -4.08
N PRO A 20 6.17 -6.87 -3.61
CA PRO A 20 5.84 -7.98 -4.49
C PRO A 20 4.91 -7.59 -5.62
N ILE A 21 3.98 -6.68 -5.38
CA ILE A 21 3.04 -6.19 -6.39
C ILE A 21 3.77 -5.31 -7.40
N GLN A 22 4.67 -4.46 -6.93
CA GLN A 22 5.52 -3.64 -7.80
C GLN A 22 6.35 -4.52 -8.73
N TYR A 23 6.93 -5.59 -8.20
CA TYR A 23 7.70 -6.54 -8.99
C TYR A 23 6.83 -7.21 -10.06
N GLN A 24 5.63 -7.65 -9.69
CA GLN A 24 4.71 -8.28 -10.63
C GLN A 24 4.26 -7.31 -11.73
N LEU A 25 4.00 -6.06 -11.36
CA LEU A 25 3.68 -5.02 -12.35
C LEU A 25 4.82 -4.85 -13.36
N GLY A 26 6.05 -4.88 -12.89
CA GLY A 26 7.22 -4.80 -13.76
C GLY A 26 7.31 -5.97 -14.74
N LEU A 27 6.99 -7.18 -14.26
CA LEU A 27 6.95 -8.36 -15.13
C LEU A 27 5.83 -8.27 -16.17
N ASP A 28 4.66 -7.81 -15.77
CA ASP A 28 3.48 -7.76 -16.63
C ASP A 28 3.57 -6.67 -17.69
N HIS A 29 4.22 -5.56 -17.40
CA HIS A 29 4.22 -4.37 -18.26
C HIS A 29 5.61 -3.99 -18.78
N GLY A 30 6.63 -4.76 -18.42
CA GLY A 30 8.00 -4.51 -18.84
C GLY A 30 8.72 -3.49 -17.96
N THR A 31 10.05 -3.48 -18.06
CA THR A 31 10.91 -2.67 -17.21
C THR A 31 11.69 -1.59 -17.96
N ARG A 32 11.46 -1.44 -19.27
CA ARG A 32 12.20 -0.48 -20.11
C ARG A 32 11.84 0.97 -19.82
N ILE A 33 10.68 1.19 -19.22
CA ILE A 33 10.16 2.51 -18.88
C ILE A 33 9.93 2.51 -17.37
N MET A 34 10.05 3.68 -16.76
CA MET A 34 9.78 3.81 -15.32
C MET A 34 8.37 3.29 -15.02
N LEU A 35 8.28 2.40 -14.05
CA LEU A 35 7.01 1.78 -13.68
C LEU A 35 5.95 2.83 -13.30
N SER A 36 6.34 3.87 -12.56
CA SER A 36 5.42 4.95 -12.18
C SER A 36 4.78 5.62 -13.39
N TRP A 37 5.52 5.76 -14.47
CA TRP A 37 5.01 6.34 -15.70
C TRP A 37 4.00 5.43 -16.38
N VAL A 38 4.28 4.12 -16.42
CA VAL A 38 3.35 3.12 -16.97
C VAL A 38 2.04 3.12 -16.18
N CYS A 39 2.13 3.12 -14.85
CA CYS A 39 0.96 3.15 -14.00
C CYS A 39 0.10 4.38 -14.26
N LYS A 40 0.73 5.54 -14.38
CA LYS A 40 0.03 6.79 -14.63
C LYS A 40 -0.64 6.82 -16.00
N ARG A 41 0.09 6.40 -17.04
CA ARG A 41 -0.39 6.53 -18.43
C ARG A 41 -1.31 5.40 -18.87
N GLU A 42 -1.01 4.18 -18.47
CA GLU A 42 -1.69 3.00 -18.99
C GLU A 42 -2.65 2.36 -17.99
N LEU A 43 -2.33 2.41 -16.70
CA LEU A 43 -3.09 1.70 -15.68
C LEU A 43 -4.02 2.59 -14.88
N GLY A 44 -3.89 3.91 -14.99
CA GLY A 44 -4.83 4.85 -14.41
C GLY A 44 -4.63 5.15 -12.94
N PHE A 45 -3.40 5.05 -12.42
CA PHE A 45 -3.12 5.45 -11.04
C PHE A 45 -1.70 6.01 -10.88
N THR A 46 -1.52 6.78 -9.82
CA THR A 46 -0.20 7.28 -9.41
C THR A 46 0.21 6.64 -8.09
N ILE A 47 1.53 6.49 -7.91
CA ILE A 47 2.13 5.90 -6.73
C ILE A 47 2.71 7.02 -5.88
N ARG A 48 2.37 7.06 -4.61
CA ARG A 48 2.81 8.10 -3.70
C ARG A 48 3.30 7.48 -2.39
N ARG A 49 4.47 7.92 -1.92
CA ARG A 49 4.93 7.57 -0.59
C ARG A 49 4.31 8.53 0.42
N HIS A 50 3.85 7.99 1.53
CA HIS A 50 3.20 8.79 2.57
C HIS A 50 3.62 8.28 3.94
N LYS A 51 3.90 9.19 4.87
CA LYS A 51 4.16 8.82 6.26
C LYS A 51 2.85 8.94 7.03
N GLY A 52 2.30 7.79 7.42
CA GLY A 52 1.07 7.73 8.20
C GLY A 52 1.33 7.31 9.63
N LEU A 53 0.39 7.62 10.51
CA LEU A 53 0.44 7.15 11.88
C LEU A 53 -0.12 5.73 11.93
N GLU A 54 0.67 4.81 12.47
CA GLU A 54 0.29 3.41 12.67
C GLU A 54 0.49 3.04 14.12
N PRO A 55 -0.45 2.29 14.72
CA PRO A 55 -0.26 1.81 16.08
C PRO A 55 0.74 0.65 16.10
N HIS A 56 1.57 0.59 17.12
CA HIS A 56 2.37 -0.60 17.36
C HIS A 56 1.45 -1.79 17.66
N PRO A 57 1.81 -3.01 17.24
CA PRO A 57 1.06 -4.21 17.61
C PRO A 57 0.89 -4.31 19.12
N GLU A 58 -0.22 -4.88 19.56
CA GLU A 58 -0.56 -4.88 20.99
C GLU A 58 0.52 -5.53 21.87
N ALA A 59 1.09 -6.64 21.41
CA ALA A 59 2.15 -7.31 22.16
C ALA A 59 3.40 -6.44 22.32
N GLU A 60 3.79 -5.74 21.27
CA GLU A 60 4.92 -4.81 21.27
C GLU A 60 4.61 -3.59 22.14
N TRP A 61 3.38 -3.09 22.07
CA TRP A 61 2.95 -1.96 22.88
C TRP A 61 2.97 -2.27 24.37
N GLU A 62 2.58 -3.48 24.78
CA GLU A 62 2.62 -3.89 26.18
C GLU A 62 4.05 -3.82 26.74
N VAL A 63 5.02 -4.26 25.96
CA VAL A 63 6.43 -4.16 26.33
C VAL A 63 6.87 -2.69 26.42
N MET A 64 6.50 -1.87 25.43
CA MET A 64 6.84 -0.44 25.41
C MET A 64 6.26 0.30 26.60
N LYS A 65 5.01 0.03 26.96
CA LYS A 65 4.37 0.64 28.15
C LYS A 65 5.16 0.33 29.42
N SER A 66 5.60 -0.91 29.56
CA SER A 66 6.37 -1.32 30.74
C SER A 66 7.71 -0.61 30.84
N GLN A 67 8.23 -0.10 29.71
CA GLN A 67 9.48 0.66 29.63
C GLN A 67 9.27 2.17 29.76
N GLY A 68 8.04 2.63 29.98
CA GLY A 68 7.74 4.04 30.18
C GLY A 68 7.28 4.79 28.94
N TRP A 69 7.07 4.10 27.82
CA TRP A 69 6.52 4.74 26.61
C TRP A 69 5.05 5.11 26.83
N ASN A 70 4.65 6.31 26.35
CA ASN A 70 3.28 6.80 26.49
C ASN A 70 2.57 7.04 25.16
N HIS A 71 3.23 6.71 24.03
CA HIS A 71 2.63 6.83 22.70
C HIS A 71 2.64 5.48 22.03
N ARG A 72 1.44 5.01 21.64
CA ARG A 72 1.30 3.76 20.90
C ARG A 72 1.57 3.94 19.42
N TYR A 73 1.36 5.15 18.89
CA TYR A 73 1.45 5.42 17.47
C TYR A 73 2.86 5.86 17.09
N HIS A 74 3.26 5.49 15.88
CA HIS A 74 4.51 5.93 15.28
C HIS A 74 4.27 6.26 13.81
N TYR A 75 5.15 7.06 13.22
CA TYR A 75 5.12 7.31 11.79
C TYR A 75 5.69 6.10 11.05
N GLN A 76 4.96 5.65 10.06
CA GLN A 76 5.39 4.54 9.21
C GLN A 76 5.20 4.92 7.76
N GLU A 77 6.21 4.59 6.94
CA GLU A 77 6.12 4.83 5.51
C GLU A 77 5.09 3.89 4.89
N GLN A 78 4.19 4.47 4.10
CA GLN A 78 3.11 3.77 3.42
C GLN A 78 3.22 4.02 1.92
N ILE A 79 2.58 3.16 1.13
CA ILE A 79 2.41 3.40 -0.30
C ILE A 79 0.93 3.66 -0.56
N HIS A 80 0.63 4.80 -1.15
CA HIS A 80 -0.71 5.19 -1.55
C HIS A 80 -0.81 5.14 -3.07
N LEU A 81 -1.86 4.48 -3.58
CA LEU A 81 -2.19 4.47 -5.00
C LEU A 81 -3.42 5.34 -5.20
N ASP A 82 -3.26 6.42 -5.95
CA ASP A 82 -4.34 7.34 -6.26
C ASP A 82 -4.89 7.02 -7.66
N PHE A 83 -6.12 6.53 -7.74
CA PHE A 83 -6.74 6.10 -8.99
C PHE A 83 -7.54 7.23 -9.63
N TYR A 84 -7.49 7.31 -10.96
CA TYR A 84 -8.19 8.34 -11.71
C TYR A 84 -9.69 8.07 -11.81
N ASP A 85 -10.06 6.78 -11.82
CA ASP A 85 -11.46 6.39 -11.88
C ASP A 85 -11.70 5.03 -11.22
N ALA A 86 -12.97 4.71 -10.98
CA ALA A 86 -13.38 3.48 -10.31
C ALA A 86 -13.04 2.22 -11.12
N ALA A 87 -13.09 2.30 -12.44
CA ALA A 87 -12.80 1.16 -13.30
C ALA A 87 -11.35 0.72 -13.19
N ALA A 88 -10.41 1.70 -13.17
CA ALA A 88 -9.00 1.41 -13.00
C ALA A 88 -8.72 0.77 -11.65
N GLN A 89 -9.35 1.26 -10.59
CA GLN A 89 -9.21 0.68 -9.26
C GLN A 89 -9.75 -0.73 -9.19
N THR A 90 -10.92 -0.98 -9.74
CA THR A 90 -11.54 -2.31 -9.78
C THR A 90 -10.63 -3.30 -10.51
N TRP A 91 -10.12 -2.90 -11.66
CA TRP A 91 -9.19 -3.74 -12.42
C TRP A 91 -7.96 -4.11 -11.60
N PHE A 92 -7.36 -3.13 -10.92
CA PHE A 92 -6.17 -3.37 -10.09
C PHE A 92 -6.48 -4.35 -8.94
N VAL A 93 -7.59 -4.16 -8.24
CA VAL A 93 -7.99 -5.03 -7.14
C VAL A 93 -8.17 -6.48 -7.63
N LEU A 94 -8.88 -6.65 -8.74
CA LEU A 94 -9.12 -7.98 -9.30
C LEU A 94 -7.83 -8.66 -9.75
N LYS A 95 -6.91 -7.90 -10.32
CA LYS A 95 -5.67 -8.46 -10.86
C LYS A 95 -4.63 -8.77 -9.78
N TYR A 96 -4.44 -7.87 -8.82
CA TYR A 96 -3.32 -7.94 -7.89
C TYR A 96 -3.70 -8.24 -6.45
N LEU A 97 -4.93 -7.96 -6.04
CA LEU A 97 -5.36 -8.14 -4.66
C LEU A 97 -6.40 -9.23 -4.47
N ASN A 98 -6.98 -9.74 -5.54
CA ASN A 98 -8.08 -10.69 -5.46
C ASN A 98 -7.74 -11.98 -4.72
N ASN A 99 -6.48 -12.43 -4.82
CA ASN A 99 -6.01 -13.65 -4.18
C ASN A 99 -5.26 -13.39 -2.87
N SER A 100 -5.30 -12.16 -2.37
CA SER A 100 -4.60 -11.74 -1.16
C SER A 100 -5.59 -11.55 -0.03
N THR A 101 -5.12 -11.75 1.21
CA THR A 101 -5.92 -11.36 2.38
C THR A 101 -5.92 -9.86 2.48
N VAL A 102 -7.09 -9.25 2.40
CA VAL A 102 -7.25 -7.80 2.44
C VAL A 102 -7.99 -7.43 3.73
N ASP A 103 -7.37 -6.58 4.53
CA ASP A 103 -7.98 -6.01 5.73
C ASP A 103 -8.57 -4.65 5.36
N GLN A 104 -9.85 -4.54 5.49
CA GLN A 104 -10.58 -3.32 5.15
C GLN A 104 -10.99 -2.55 6.38
#